data_9b916038e758d7d7b83cd361f67d20e1
#
_entry.id   9b916038e758d7d7b83cd361f67d20e1
#
_cell.length_a   1.000
_cell.length_b   1.000
_cell.length_c   1.000
_cell.angle_alpha   90.00
_cell.angle_beta   90.00
_cell.angle_gamma   90.00
#
_symmetry.space_group_name_H-M   'P 1'
#
loop_
_entity.id
_entity.type
_entity.pdbx_description
1 polymer ?
#
loop_
_entity_poly.entity_id
_entity_poly.type
_entity_poly.pdbx_seq_one_letter_code
_entity_poly.pdbx_strand_id
1 'polypeptide(L)'
;MAESITKDRLKQEQDKFVIIDVRESDEFVNGAIENSQNMPLGLVIRNAKKGQIDELKDKKICVYCASGYRGNIAADELVKAGFSAINLEGGYMTWNQ
;
A
#
# COMPACT_ATOMS: atom_id res chain seq x y z
N MET A 1 8.10 -6.70 -11.24
CA MET A 1 8.32 -5.61 -10.28
C MET A 1 7.17 -4.62 -10.36
N ALA A 2 6.67 -4.19 -9.21
CA ALA A 2 5.52 -3.29 -9.16
C ALA A 2 5.89 -1.88 -9.60
N GLU A 3 4.89 -1.14 -10.09
CA GLU A 3 5.04 0.28 -10.34
C GLU A 3 5.11 1.05 -9.03
N SER A 4 5.70 2.24 -9.07
CA SER A 4 5.81 3.07 -7.88
C SER A 4 5.33 4.49 -8.18
N ILE A 5 5.03 5.22 -7.10
CA ILE A 5 4.60 6.61 -7.17
C ILE A 5 5.44 7.43 -6.19
N THR A 6 5.78 8.65 -6.56
CA THR A 6 6.53 9.54 -5.67
C THR A 6 5.60 10.13 -4.61
N LYS A 7 6.19 10.59 -3.50
CA LYS A 7 5.37 11.21 -2.44
C LYS A 7 4.67 12.47 -2.93
N ASP A 8 5.34 13.26 -3.75
CA ASP A 8 4.74 14.50 -4.24
C ASP A 8 3.52 14.21 -5.11
N ARG A 9 3.62 13.21 -5.96
CA ARG A 9 2.51 12.83 -6.80
C ARG A 9 1.37 12.22 -6.00
N LEU A 10 1.69 11.37 -5.02
CA LEU A 10 0.65 10.80 -4.18
C LEU A 10 -0.10 11.88 -3.41
N LYS A 11 0.61 12.90 -2.91
CA LYS A 11 -0.03 14.01 -2.21
C LYS A 11 -1.02 14.75 -3.10
N GLN A 12 -0.73 14.86 -4.39
CA GLN A 12 -1.63 15.51 -5.34
C GLN A 12 -2.85 14.65 -5.66
N GLU A 13 -2.72 13.32 -5.59
CA GLU A 13 -3.75 12.38 -6.03
C GLU A 13 -4.27 11.50 -4.90
N GLN A 14 -4.04 11.89 -3.68
CA GLN A 14 -4.30 11.05 -2.50
C GLN A 14 -5.73 10.52 -2.45
N ASP A 15 -6.70 11.35 -2.81
CA ASP A 15 -8.11 10.98 -2.78
C ASP A 15 -8.51 9.99 -3.90
N LYS A 16 -7.63 9.76 -4.86
CA LYS A 16 -7.90 8.80 -5.94
C LYS A 16 -7.50 7.38 -5.58
N PHE A 17 -6.84 7.19 -4.44
CA PHE A 17 -6.30 5.89 -4.05
C PHE A 17 -6.92 5.39 -2.75
N VAL A 18 -7.05 4.07 -2.68
CA VAL A 18 -7.18 3.38 -1.39
C VAL A 18 -5.74 3.17 -0.91
N ILE A 19 -5.38 3.78 0.20
CA ILE A 19 -4.00 3.73 0.71
C ILE A 19 -3.91 2.69 1.80
N ILE A 20 -3.00 1.73 1.63
CA ILE A 20 -2.84 0.61 2.56
C ILE A 20 -1.43 0.61 3.12
N ASP A 21 -1.34 0.70 4.45
CA ASP A 21 -0.08 0.58 5.18
C ASP A 21 0.17 -0.91 5.42
N VAL A 22 1.24 -1.44 4.81
CA VAL A 22 1.56 -2.86 4.94
C VAL A 22 2.59 -3.14 6.01
N ARG A 23 2.89 -2.13 6.85
CA ARG A 23 3.74 -2.31 8.04
C ARG A 23 2.97 -3.06 9.12
N GLU A 24 3.68 -3.43 10.18
CA GLU A 24 3.04 -4.05 11.33
C GLU A 24 2.18 -3.04 12.08
N SER A 25 1.21 -3.53 12.85
CA SER A 25 0.23 -2.66 13.51
C SER A 25 0.87 -1.69 14.51
N ASP A 26 1.95 -2.08 15.18
CA ASP A 26 2.64 -1.19 16.12
C ASP A 26 3.32 -0.03 15.39
N GLU A 27 3.81 -0.25 14.19
CA GLU A 27 4.35 0.83 13.37
C GLU A 27 3.23 1.81 12.97
N PHE A 28 2.08 1.26 12.57
CA PHE A 28 0.94 2.05 12.13
C PHE A 28 0.41 2.97 13.24
N VAL A 29 0.27 2.46 14.45
CA VAL A 29 -0.29 3.26 15.55
C VAL A 29 0.67 4.38 15.99
N ASN A 30 1.94 4.28 15.69
CA ASN A 30 2.92 5.31 16.01
C ASN A 30 3.03 6.40 14.94
N GLY A 31 2.21 6.34 13.92
CA GLY A 31 2.17 7.35 12.86
C GLY A 31 1.95 6.70 11.52
N ALA A 32 1.06 7.26 10.71
CA ALA A 32 0.68 6.71 9.43
C ALA A 32 0.19 7.82 8.50
N ILE A 33 0.11 7.51 7.21
CA ILE A 33 -0.48 8.45 6.25
C ILE A 33 -1.97 8.57 6.57
N GLU A 34 -2.45 9.81 6.58
CA GLU A 34 -3.86 10.11 6.87
C GLU A 34 -4.78 9.33 5.93
N ASN A 35 -5.81 8.75 6.49
CA ASN A 35 -6.81 7.95 5.78
C ASN A 35 -6.29 6.61 5.25
N SER A 36 -5.08 6.20 5.65
CA SER A 36 -4.61 4.87 5.27
C SER A 36 -5.21 3.80 6.18
N GLN A 37 -5.31 2.60 5.64
CA GLN A 37 -5.76 1.42 6.36
C GLN A 37 -4.56 0.54 6.63
N ASN A 38 -4.50 -0.07 7.80
CA ASN A 38 -3.39 -0.97 8.12
C ASN A 38 -3.76 -2.40 7.74
N MET A 39 -2.96 -2.98 6.87
CA MET A 39 -3.08 -4.39 6.52
C MET A 39 -1.66 -4.92 6.33
N PRO A 40 -1.05 -5.50 7.36
CA PRO A 40 0.32 -5.99 7.26
C PRO A 40 0.55 -6.92 6.07
N LEU A 41 1.78 -6.92 5.56
CA LEU A 41 2.14 -7.60 4.31
C LEU A 41 1.59 -9.03 4.21
N GLY A 42 1.81 -9.84 5.26
CA GLY A 42 1.31 -11.23 5.24
C GLY A 42 -0.19 -11.32 5.06
N LEU A 43 -0.91 -10.37 5.65
CA LEU A 43 -2.36 -10.32 5.56
C LEU A 43 -2.82 -9.87 4.16
N VAL A 44 -2.10 -8.92 3.56
CA VAL A 44 -2.41 -8.51 2.18
C VAL A 44 -2.32 -9.71 1.25
N ILE A 45 -1.22 -10.46 1.34
CA ILE A 45 -0.99 -11.62 0.48
C ILE A 45 -2.09 -12.65 0.68
N ARG A 46 -2.38 -12.98 1.92
CA ARG A 46 -3.40 -13.98 2.25
C ARG A 46 -4.79 -13.55 1.78
N ASN A 47 -5.17 -12.31 2.08
CA ASN A 47 -6.49 -11.81 1.75
C ASN A 47 -6.69 -11.71 0.23
N ALA A 48 -5.67 -11.31 -0.50
CA ALA A 48 -5.75 -11.24 -1.95
C ALA A 48 -5.96 -12.62 -2.55
N LYS A 49 -5.25 -13.63 -2.06
CA LYS A 49 -5.36 -15.00 -2.56
C LYS A 49 -6.69 -15.65 -2.24
N LYS A 50 -7.30 -15.28 -1.11
CA LYS A 50 -8.54 -15.91 -0.65
C LYS A 50 -9.80 -15.15 -1.05
N GLY A 51 -9.66 -14.09 -1.84
CA GLY A 51 -10.82 -13.29 -2.27
C GLY A 51 -11.42 -12.43 -1.18
N GLN A 52 -10.70 -12.19 -0.08
CA GLN A 52 -11.23 -11.46 1.07
C GLN A 52 -11.32 -9.97 0.84
N ILE A 53 -10.60 -9.44 -0.16
CA ILE A 53 -10.60 -8.01 -0.47
C ILE A 53 -10.95 -7.75 -1.94
N ASP A 54 -11.72 -8.65 -2.55
CA ASP A 54 -12.08 -8.53 -3.96
C ASP A 54 -12.84 -7.25 -4.29
N GLU A 55 -13.49 -6.64 -3.31
CA GLU A 55 -14.18 -5.36 -3.51
C GLU A 55 -13.20 -4.23 -3.89
N LEU A 56 -11.91 -4.42 -3.67
CA LEU A 56 -10.90 -3.43 -4.03
C LEU A 56 -10.39 -3.58 -5.46
N LYS A 57 -10.84 -4.59 -6.20
CA LYS A 57 -10.35 -4.85 -7.56
C LYS A 57 -10.68 -3.74 -8.56
N ASP A 58 -11.74 -2.99 -8.31
CA ASP A 58 -12.12 -1.86 -9.17
C ASP A 58 -11.56 -0.53 -8.66
N LYS A 59 -10.70 -0.56 -7.65
CA LYS A 59 -10.10 0.63 -7.06
C LYS A 59 -8.63 0.74 -7.44
N LYS A 60 -8.09 1.96 -7.36
CA LYS A 60 -6.65 2.16 -7.43
C LYS A 60 -6.09 2.05 -6.02
N ILE A 61 -5.12 1.17 -5.84
CA ILE A 61 -4.52 0.92 -4.51
C ILE A 61 -3.10 1.46 -4.50
N CYS A 62 -2.76 2.21 -3.45
CA CYS A 62 -1.38 2.58 -3.17
C CYS A 62 -0.98 1.94 -1.85
N VAL A 63 0.05 1.10 -1.87
CA VAL A 63 0.57 0.48 -0.67
C VAL A 63 1.85 1.17 -0.24
N TYR A 64 2.16 1.12 1.06
CA TYR A 64 3.44 1.65 1.53
C TYR A 64 3.91 0.90 2.76
N CYS A 65 5.22 0.93 2.97
CA CYS A 65 5.85 0.42 4.20
C CYS A 65 6.80 1.50 4.71
N ALA A 66 7.78 1.13 5.53
CA ALA A 66 8.71 2.12 6.08
C ALA A 66 9.64 2.68 5.01
N SER A 67 10.27 1.83 4.21
CA SER A 67 11.31 2.23 3.25
C SER A 67 11.02 1.85 1.81
N GLY A 68 9.98 1.08 1.56
CA GLY A 68 9.58 0.67 0.20
C GLY A 68 9.68 -0.82 -0.08
N TYR A 69 10.45 -1.58 0.69
CA TYR A 69 10.70 -2.98 0.41
C TYR A 69 9.45 -3.86 0.56
N ARG A 70 8.80 -3.81 1.71
CA ARG A 70 7.58 -4.59 1.94
C ARG A 70 6.44 -4.12 1.04
N GLY A 71 6.39 -2.80 0.80
CA GLY A 71 5.39 -2.23 -0.09
C GLY A 71 5.53 -2.75 -1.52
N ASN A 72 6.76 -2.88 -2.00
CA ASN A 72 7.00 -3.40 -3.34
C ASN A 72 6.51 -4.85 -3.46
N ILE A 73 6.77 -5.67 -2.43
CA ILE A 73 6.28 -7.05 -2.40
C ILE A 73 4.76 -7.08 -2.39
N ALA A 74 4.13 -6.25 -1.56
CA ALA A 74 2.67 -6.20 -1.47
C ALA A 74 2.05 -5.81 -2.81
N ALA A 75 2.58 -4.78 -3.46
CA ALA A 75 2.06 -4.33 -4.74
C ALA A 75 2.20 -5.41 -5.81
N ASP A 76 3.35 -6.10 -5.87
CA ASP A 76 3.55 -7.21 -6.80
C ASP A 76 2.51 -8.32 -6.59
N GLU A 77 2.28 -8.71 -5.33
CA GLU A 77 1.33 -9.76 -5.03
C GLU A 77 -0.10 -9.35 -5.36
N LEU A 78 -0.43 -8.09 -5.12
CA LEU A 78 -1.75 -7.58 -5.48
C LEU A 78 -1.95 -7.58 -7.00
N VAL A 79 -0.96 -7.13 -7.76
CA VAL A 79 -1.05 -7.13 -9.22
C VAL A 79 -1.21 -8.55 -9.76
N LYS A 80 -0.45 -9.50 -9.21
CA LYS A 80 -0.58 -10.91 -9.60
C LYS A 80 -1.97 -11.47 -9.32
N ALA A 81 -2.64 -10.95 -8.30
CA ALA A 81 -3.98 -11.39 -7.92
C ALA A 81 -5.10 -10.61 -8.64
N GLY A 82 -4.74 -9.72 -9.58
CA GLY A 82 -5.73 -9.02 -10.40
C GLY A 82 -6.10 -7.63 -9.91
N PHE A 83 -5.36 -7.06 -8.95
CA PHE A 83 -5.62 -5.72 -8.44
C PHE A 83 -4.77 -4.67 -9.17
N SER A 84 -5.24 -3.42 -9.13
CA SER A 84 -4.48 -2.28 -9.60
C SER A 84 -3.75 -1.67 -8.40
N ALA A 85 -2.45 -1.90 -8.29
CA ALA A 85 -1.68 -1.50 -7.11
C ALA A 85 -0.33 -0.92 -7.49
N ILE A 86 0.08 0.12 -6.76
CA ILE A 86 1.40 0.73 -6.88
C ILE A 86 1.98 0.91 -5.49
N ASN A 87 3.29 1.11 -5.44
CA ASN A 87 4.03 1.25 -4.18
C ASN A 87 4.52 2.69 -4.01
N LEU A 88 4.38 3.24 -2.82
CA LEU A 88 4.93 4.56 -2.51
C LEU A 88 6.45 4.48 -2.43
N GLU A 89 7.12 5.15 -3.35
CA GLU A 89 8.57 5.19 -3.42
C GLU A 89 9.15 5.80 -2.14
N GLY A 90 10.09 5.09 -1.52
CA GLY A 90 10.71 5.55 -0.28
C GLY A 90 9.89 5.33 0.98
N GLY A 91 8.64 4.93 0.84
CA GLY A 91 7.78 4.60 1.98
C GLY A 91 7.48 5.76 2.92
N TYR A 92 7.06 5.41 4.12
CA TYR A 92 6.67 6.40 5.13
C TYR A 92 7.84 7.28 5.58
N MET A 93 9.06 6.74 5.55
CA MET A 93 10.24 7.54 5.90
C MET A 93 10.37 8.77 5.02
N THR A 94 10.12 8.62 3.72
CA THR A 94 10.16 9.73 2.78
C THR A 94 8.94 10.64 2.93
N TRP A 95 7.78 10.04 3.14
CA TRP A 95 6.52 10.79 3.30
C TRP A 95 6.60 11.75 4.48
N ASN A 96 7.21 11.29 5.55
CA ASN A 96 7.22 12.00 6.82
C ASN A 96 8.33 13.08 6.93
N GLN A 97 9.05 13.32 5.84
CA GLN A 97 10.07 14.37 5.81
C GLN A 97 9.48 15.74 5.50
#